data_892d730afd8cff0151bf028535b1c4b1
#
_entry.id   892d730afd8cff0151bf028535b1c4b1
#
_cell.length_a   1.000
_cell.length_b   1.000
_cell.length_c   1.000
_cell.angle_alpha   90.00
_cell.angle_beta   90.00
_cell.angle_gamma   90.00
#
_symmetry.space_group_name_H-M   'P 1'
#
loop_
_entity.id
_entity.type
_entity.pdbx_description
1 polymer ?
#
loop_
_entity_poly.entity_id
_entity_poly.type
_entity_poly.pdbx_seq_one_letter_code
_entity_poly.pdbx_strand_id
1 'polypeptide(L)'
;MDWEGPGSADALSAAPARVPETQWEAAVGVLLAAVETAEPVVLACHVSPDGDALGAALACGLALRAAGGQPLVSFSPPMRLPAALSFLAGQDLLMAEDALPRRPTVAAVFDTGSVDRLGALAWLAEAARDVLVVDHHATSTRFGTINLVDPAAASTTMLTAELIDRLGVPWTADIATDLYTGLVTDTGSFKYQATSPAAHVLAARLLAAGVQHAHIARRLWDTHAFGYLHLLGDALSRARLEGPDALVWTWVDRSDLERAGLDVEEVEPIIDVVRTAEEAEVAVVCKQDADGSWRVSTRSKGRVDVGSACQRLGGGGHRLAAGFTSWTGPEETVGRFRAELAALASEAGMSE
;
A
#
# COMPACT_ATOMS: atom_id res chain seq x y z
N MET A 1 -10.58 -38.58 1.84
CA MET A 1 -11.49 -37.42 1.89
C MET A 1 -11.30 -36.74 0.55
N ASP A 2 -12.11 -37.14 -0.43
CA ASP A 2 -12.01 -36.67 -1.79
C ASP A 2 -12.58 -35.24 -1.84
N TRP A 3 -11.70 -34.26 -2.03
CA TRP A 3 -12.09 -32.89 -2.25
C TRP A 3 -12.53 -32.74 -3.71
N GLU A 4 -13.84 -32.75 -3.94
CA GLU A 4 -14.40 -32.32 -5.20
C GLU A 4 -14.33 -30.79 -5.25
N GLY A 5 -13.32 -30.27 -5.95
CA GLY A 5 -13.18 -28.83 -6.19
C GLY A 5 -14.41 -28.25 -6.89
N PRO A 6 -14.73 -26.96 -6.67
CA PRO A 6 -15.82 -26.29 -7.38
C PRO A 6 -15.57 -26.37 -8.89
N GLY A 7 -16.60 -26.80 -9.60
CA GLY A 7 -16.56 -27.07 -11.04
C GLY A 7 -16.01 -25.90 -11.86
N SER A 8 -15.38 -26.28 -12.94
CA SER A 8 -14.80 -25.54 -14.08
C SER A 8 -14.07 -24.22 -13.78
N ALA A 9 -12.90 -24.06 -14.37
CA ALA A 9 -12.10 -22.83 -14.38
C ALA A 9 -12.89 -21.56 -14.79
N ASP A 10 -14.01 -21.72 -15.47
CA ASP A 10 -14.92 -20.62 -15.87
C ASP A 10 -15.69 -19.99 -14.69
N ALA A 11 -15.88 -20.71 -13.57
CA ALA A 11 -16.50 -20.14 -12.37
C ALA A 11 -15.55 -19.24 -11.56
N LEU A 12 -14.26 -19.28 -11.85
CA LEU A 12 -13.22 -18.38 -11.29
C LEU A 12 -13.02 -17.13 -12.17
N SER A 13 -13.69 -17.07 -13.33
CA SER A 13 -13.69 -15.94 -14.23
C SER A 13 -14.63 -14.87 -13.70
N ALA A 14 -14.04 -13.81 -13.19
CA ALA A 14 -14.52 -12.45 -13.23
C ALA A 14 -15.85 -12.15 -12.53
N ALA A 15 -15.78 -11.57 -11.33
CA ALA A 15 -16.61 -10.40 -11.08
C ALA A 15 -16.47 -9.45 -12.29
N PRO A 16 -17.57 -8.80 -12.78
CA PRO A 16 -17.47 -7.95 -13.96
C PRO A 16 -16.36 -6.92 -13.74
N ALA A 17 -15.47 -6.78 -14.72
CA ALA A 17 -14.38 -5.83 -14.67
C ALA A 17 -14.94 -4.45 -14.35
N ARG A 18 -14.60 -3.88 -13.18
CA ARG A 18 -15.09 -2.56 -12.76
C ARG A 18 -14.38 -1.43 -13.49
N VAL A 19 -13.24 -1.73 -14.12
CA VAL A 19 -12.55 -0.80 -15.02
C VAL A 19 -13.08 -1.00 -16.44
N PRO A 20 -13.63 0.05 -17.08
CA PRO A 20 -14.10 -0.03 -18.47
C PRO A 20 -12.99 -0.44 -19.44
N GLU A 21 -13.30 -1.26 -20.45
CA GLU A 21 -12.34 -1.71 -21.44
C GLU A 21 -11.65 -0.55 -22.16
N THR A 22 -12.39 0.53 -22.44
CA THR A 22 -11.84 1.74 -23.05
C THR A 22 -10.72 2.41 -22.22
N GLN A 23 -10.74 2.26 -20.88
CA GLN A 23 -9.65 2.74 -20.00
C GLN A 23 -8.42 1.83 -20.11
N TRP A 24 -8.62 0.51 -20.23
CA TRP A 24 -7.54 -0.42 -20.47
C TRP A 24 -6.87 -0.18 -21.83
N GLU A 25 -7.68 -0.04 -22.90
CA GLU A 25 -7.18 0.26 -24.24
C GLU A 25 -6.41 1.58 -24.28
N ALA A 26 -6.91 2.63 -23.62
CA ALA A 26 -6.23 3.92 -23.52
C ALA A 26 -4.90 3.80 -22.75
N ALA A 27 -4.88 3.09 -21.61
CA ALA A 27 -3.67 2.88 -20.82
C ALA A 27 -2.57 2.15 -21.62
N VAL A 28 -2.93 1.04 -22.23
CA VAL A 28 -2.01 0.27 -23.09
C VAL A 28 -1.53 1.14 -24.25
N GLY A 29 -2.44 1.87 -24.90
CA GLY A 29 -2.12 2.72 -26.05
C GLY A 29 -1.08 3.79 -25.74
N VAL A 30 -1.22 4.54 -24.63
CA VAL A 30 -0.27 5.60 -24.27
C VAL A 30 1.09 5.04 -23.85
N LEU A 31 1.12 3.88 -23.17
CA LEU A 31 2.37 3.22 -22.77
C LEU A 31 3.13 2.67 -23.98
N LEU A 32 2.44 1.96 -24.90
CA LEU A 32 3.07 1.43 -26.12
C LEU A 32 3.54 2.55 -27.04
N ALA A 33 2.77 3.64 -27.18
CA ALA A 33 3.21 4.81 -27.96
C ALA A 33 4.49 5.44 -27.39
N ALA A 34 4.61 5.53 -26.06
CA ALA A 34 5.83 6.02 -25.42
C ALA A 34 7.03 5.07 -25.65
N VAL A 35 6.81 3.74 -25.65
CA VAL A 35 7.83 2.75 -25.99
C VAL A 35 8.29 2.92 -27.45
N GLU A 36 7.34 3.02 -28.40
CA GLU A 36 7.62 3.18 -29.83
C GLU A 36 8.40 4.45 -30.15
N THR A 37 8.10 5.55 -29.46
CA THR A 37 8.76 6.84 -29.65
C THR A 37 10.03 7.01 -28.81
N ALA A 38 10.37 6.00 -27.99
CA ALA A 38 11.47 6.05 -27.03
C ALA A 38 11.39 7.25 -26.06
N GLU A 39 10.17 7.69 -25.73
CA GLU A 39 9.95 8.72 -24.74
C GLU A 39 9.99 8.13 -23.31
N PRO A 40 10.58 8.85 -22.33
CA PRO A 40 10.58 8.39 -20.96
C PRO A 40 9.17 8.37 -20.36
N VAL A 41 8.86 7.28 -19.66
CA VAL A 41 7.62 7.11 -18.86
C VAL A 41 7.96 7.29 -17.40
N VAL A 42 7.37 8.27 -16.73
CA VAL A 42 7.54 8.47 -15.28
C VAL A 42 6.52 7.59 -14.55
N LEU A 43 7.02 6.74 -13.65
CA LEU A 43 6.21 5.85 -12.82
C LEU A 43 6.32 6.34 -11.37
N ALA A 44 5.22 6.79 -10.79
CA ALA A 44 5.21 7.38 -9.46
C ALA A 44 4.29 6.60 -8.51
N CYS A 45 4.56 6.67 -7.21
CA CYS A 45 3.69 6.14 -6.17
C CYS A 45 3.61 7.11 -4.98
N HIS A 46 2.80 6.77 -3.97
CA HIS A 46 2.56 7.66 -2.84
C HIS A 46 3.79 7.88 -1.93
N VAL A 47 3.73 8.91 -1.08
CA VAL A 47 4.72 9.20 -0.03
C VAL A 47 4.83 8.02 0.93
N SER A 48 6.07 7.72 1.39
CA SER A 48 6.33 6.56 2.26
C SER A 48 5.75 5.26 1.68
N PRO A 49 6.21 4.86 0.49
CA PRO A 49 5.60 3.76 -0.26
C PRO A 49 5.76 2.42 0.44
N ASP A 50 4.73 1.61 0.37
CA ASP A 50 4.69 0.25 0.85
C ASP A 50 4.99 -0.79 -0.26
N GLY A 51 4.69 -2.06 0.02
CA GLY A 51 4.95 -3.15 -0.91
C GLY A 51 4.06 -3.12 -2.14
N ASP A 52 2.80 -2.63 -2.04
CA ASP A 52 1.89 -2.56 -3.18
C ASP A 52 2.27 -1.39 -4.10
N ALA A 53 2.51 -0.21 -3.51
CA ALA A 53 2.92 0.99 -4.25
C ALA A 53 4.23 0.78 -5.03
N LEU A 54 5.28 0.32 -4.35
CA LEU A 54 6.59 0.07 -4.97
C LEU A 54 6.55 -1.14 -5.91
N GLY A 55 5.92 -2.24 -5.47
CA GLY A 55 5.80 -3.45 -6.27
C GLY A 55 5.09 -3.19 -7.59
N ALA A 56 3.99 -2.42 -7.58
CA ALA A 56 3.29 -2.05 -8.80
C ALA A 56 4.13 -1.18 -9.73
N ALA A 57 4.76 -0.12 -9.19
CA ALA A 57 5.56 0.80 -9.99
C ALA A 57 6.81 0.11 -10.59
N LEU A 58 7.53 -0.68 -9.80
CA LEU A 58 8.74 -1.39 -10.25
C LEU A 58 8.39 -2.51 -11.24
N ALA A 59 7.34 -3.31 -10.98
CA ALA A 59 6.90 -4.36 -11.92
C ALA A 59 6.52 -3.77 -13.28
N CYS A 60 5.74 -2.66 -13.30
CA CYS A 60 5.41 -1.97 -14.54
C CYS A 60 6.66 -1.41 -15.21
N GLY A 61 7.59 -0.83 -14.45
CA GLY A 61 8.86 -0.34 -14.97
C GLY A 61 9.69 -1.44 -15.63
N LEU A 62 9.83 -2.58 -14.96
CA LEU A 62 10.52 -3.75 -15.52
C LEU A 62 9.85 -4.25 -16.81
N ALA A 63 8.51 -4.27 -16.85
CA ALA A 63 7.76 -4.66 -18.04
C ALA A 63 7.97 -3.69 -19.21
N LEU A 64 7.89 -2.37 -18.96
CA LEU A 64 8.15 -1.36 -19.98
C LEU A 64 9.58 -1.43 -20.51
N ARG A 65 10.57 -1.64 -19.63
CA ARG A 65 11.98 -1.85 -20.02
C ARG A 65 12.15 -3.10 -20.90
N ALA A 66 11.47 -4.19 -20.56
CA ALA A 66 11.48 -5.42 -21.37
C ALA A 66 10.83 -5.21 -22.74
N ALA A 67 9.85 -4.31 -22.85
CA ALA A 67 9.26 -3.88 -24.12
C ALA A 67 10.15 -2.90 -24.93
N GLY A 68 11.31 -2.47 -24.40
CA GLY A 68 12.20 -1.51 -25.05
C GLY A 68 11.97 -0.05 -24.68
N GLY A 69 11.10 0.24 -23.70
CA GLY A 69 10.81 1.57 -23.20
C GLY A 69 11.86 2.12 -22.22
N GLN A 70 11.67 3.36 -21.82
CA GLN A 70 12.52 4.10 -20.89
C GLN A 70 11.76 4.48 -19.60
N PRO A 71 11.49 3.53 -18.68
CA PRO A 71 10.82 3.80 -17.42
C PRO A 71 11.72 4.52 -16.43
N LEU A 72 11.17 5.48 -15.70
CA LEU A 72 11.79 6.21 -14.59
C LEU A 72 10.86 6.10 -13.39
N VAL A 73 11.25 5.36 -12.35
CA VAL A 73 10.43 5.16 -11.15
C VAL A 73 10.82 6.18 -10.08
N SER A 74 9.85 6.80 -9.44
CA SER A 74 10.11 7.79 -8.39
C SER A 74 9.02 7.82 -7.32
N PHE A 75 9.38 8.30 -6.14
CA PHE A 75 8.46 8.67 -5.07
C PHE A 75 9.01 9.88 -4.32
N SER A 76 8.15 10.51 -3.50
CA SER A 76 8.51 11.77 -2.81
C SER A 76 9.71 11.61 -1.88
N PRO A 77 10.63 12.60 -1.80
CA PRO A 77 11.70 12.61 -0.81
C PRO A 77 11.20 12.54 0.66
N PRO A 78 12.03 11.99 1.55
CA PRO A 78 13.31 11.38 1.29
C PRO A 78 13.13 10.02 0.60
N MET A 79 13.82 9.80 -0.52
CA MET A 79 13.73 8.54 -1.29
C MET A 79 14.46 7.40 -0.57
N ARG A 80 14.02 7.09 0.64
CA ARG A 80 14.51 5.92 1.40
C ARG A 80 13.63 4.72 1.09
N LEU A 81 14.22 3.71 0.50
CA LEU A 81 13.57 2.42 0.30
C LEU A 81 13.42 1.74 1.67
N PRO A 82 12.20 1.31 2.06
CA PRO A 82 12.02 0.53 3.28
C PRO A 82 12.94 -0.70 3.29
N ALA A 83 13.64 -0.94 4.39
CA ALA A 83 14.63 -2.04 4.48
C ALA A 83 14.01 -3.40 4.16
N ALA A 84 12.76 -3.62 4.57
CA ALA A 84 12.01 -4.83 4.27
C ALA A 84 11.74 -5.03 2.78
N LEU A 85 11.73 -3.96 1.96
CA LEU A 85 11.49 -3.96 0.52
C LEU A 85 12.78 -3.89 -0.31
N SER A 86 13.95 -3.88 0.32
CA SER A 86 15.25 -3.77 -0.38
C SER A 86 15.60 -4.95 -1.30
N PHE A 87 14.78 -6.00 -1.31
CA PHE A 87 14.93 -7.14 -2.21
C PHE A 87 14.14 -7.00 -3.52
N LEU A 88 13.25 -6.00 -3.66
CA LEU A 88 12.51 -5.74 -4.89
C LEU A 88 13.47 -5.52 -6.06
N ALA A 89 13.08 -6.00 -7.22
CA ALA A 89 13.85 -5.83 -8.43
C ALA A 89 13.65 -4.42 -9.06
N GLY A 90 14.46 -4.06 -10.04
CA GLY A 90 14.29 -2.79 -10.75
C GLY A 90 14.65 -1.53 -9.96
N GLN A 91 15.36 -1.62 -8.84
CA GLN A 91 15.79 -0.46 -8.06
C GLN A 91 16.72 0.49 -8.84
N ASP A 92 17.37 0.00 -9.88
CA ASP A 92 18.15 0.79 -10.83
C ASP A 92 17.28 1.75 -11.68
N LEU A 93 15.95 1.57 -11.68
CA LEU A 93 14.98 2.48 -12.29
C LEU A 93 14.63 3.66 -11.37
N LEU A 94 15.00 3.59 -10.09
CA LEU A 94 14.69 4.65 -9.13
C LEU A 94 15.45 5.93 -9.47
N MET A 95 14.72 7.02 -9.60
CA MET A 95 15.23 8.32 -10.01
C MET A 95 14.77 9.42 -9.04
N ALA A 96 15.71 10.27 -8.64
CA ALA A 96 15.36 11.44 -7.82
C ALA A 96 14.45 12.40 -8.57
N GLU A 97 13.58 13.11 -7.84
CA GLU A 97 12.60 14.04 -8.42
C GLU A 97 13.22 15.09 -9.37
N ASP A 98 14.38 15.63 -9.00
CA ASP A 98 15.09 16.65 -9.75
C ASP A 98 15.69 16.15 -11.07
N ALA A 99 15.88 14.84 -11.22
CA ALA A 99 16.33 14.19 -12.45
C ALA A 99 15.18 13.78 -13.39
N LEU A 100 13.92 13.91 -12.97
CA LEU A 100 12.76 13.61 -13.81
C LEU A 100 12.52 14.67 -14.90
N PRO A 101 12.00 14.29 -16.08
CA PRO A 101 11.59 15.23 -17.10
C PRO A 101 10.46 16.13 -16.57
N ARG A 102 10.61 17.47 -16.70
CA ARG A 102 9.64 18.44 -16.16
C ARG A 102 8.28 18.46 -16.89
N ARG A 103 8.19 17.86 -18.06
CA ARG A 103 6.96 17.69 -18.83
C ARG A 103 6.97 16.31 -19.48
N PRO A 104 6.74 15.25 -18.71
CA PRO A 104 6.68 13.91 -19.26
C PRO A 104 5.47 13.77 -20.19
N THR A 105 5.61 12.99 -21.24
CA THR A 105 4.49 12.63 -22.10
C THR A 105 3.51 11.75 -21.34
N VAL A 106 4.03 10.77 -20.59
CA VAL A 106 3.23 9.86 -19.77
C VAL A 106 3.76 9.85 -18.33
N ALA A 107 2.86 10.06 -17.37
CA ALA A 107 3.07 9.76 -15.96
C ALA A 107 2.08 8.68 -15.53
N ALA A 108 2.56 7.52 -15.09
CA ALA A 108 1.73 6.48 -14.49
C ALA A 108 1.88 6.51 -12.97
N VAL A 109 0.77 6.59 -12.27
CA VAL A 109 0.72 6.73 -10.81
C VAL A 109 0.08 5.50 -10.22
N PHE A 110 0.77 4.85 -9.29
CA PHE A 110 0.37 3.59 -8.69
C PHE A 110 -0.01 3.78 -7.22
N ASP A 111 -1.08 3.12 -6.81
CA ASP A 111 -1.52 3.02 -5.42
C ASP A 111 -1.68 4.38 -4.72
N THR A 112 -2.27 5.32 -5.44
CA THR A 112 -2.35 6.72 -5.00
C THR A 112 -3.75 7.26 -5.22
N GLY A 113 -4.54 7.35 -4.16
CA GLY A 113 -5.95 7.75 -4.24
C GLY A 113 -6.17 9.26 -4.49
N SER A 114 -5.18 10.13 -4.27
CA SER A 114 -5.27 11.57 -4.50
C SER A 114 -3.93 12.21 -4.80
N VAL A 115 -3.95 13.37 -5.46
CA VAL A 115 -2.72 14.11 -5.85
C VAL A 115 -1.86 14.45 -4.64
N ASP A 116 -2.45 14.80 -3.50
CA ASP A 116 -1.72 15.16 -2.28
C ASP A 116 -0.82 14.02 -1.78
N ARG A 117 -1.23 12.78 -2.02
CA ARG A 117 -0.45 11.58 -1.65
C ARG A 117 0.83 11.40 -2.47
N LEU A 118 0.97 12.10 -3.58
CA LEU A 118 2.23 12.14 -4.34
C LEU A 118 3.31 13.02 -3.69
N GLY A 119 2.96 13.87 -2.73
CA GLY A 119 3.89 14.78 -2.06
C GLY A 119 4.62 15.69 -3.05
N ALA A 120 5.95 15.67 -3.04
CA ALA A 120 6.76 16.50 -3.95
C ALA A 120 6.53 16.17 -5.45
N LEU A 121 6.00 14.99 -5.77
CA LEU A 121 5.68 14.60 -7.16
C LEU A 121 4.27 15.05 -7.61
N ALA A 122 3.50 15.79 -6.80
CA ALA A 122 2.16 16.23 -7.13
C ALA A 122 2.07 17.02 -8.46
N TRP A 123 3.16 17.71 -8.85
CA TRP A 123 3.25 18.42 -10.11
C TRP A 123 3.08 17.54 -11.37
N LEU A 124 3.32 16.22 -11.27
CA LEU A 124 3.12 15.28 -12.39
C LEU A 124 1.67 15.28 -12.88
N ALA A 125 0.69 15.48 -11.98
CA ALA A 125 -0.72 15.49 -12.33
C ALA A 125 -1.11 16.63 -13.29
N GLU A 126 -0.36 17.74 -13.28
CA GLU A 126 -0.59 18.88 -14.16
C GLU A 126 0.40 18.97 -15.32
N ALA A 127 1.63 18.47 -15.12
CA ALA A 127 2.72 18.64 -16.08
C ALA A 127 2.77 17.54 -17.15
N ALA A 128 2.28 16.34 -16.87
CA ALA A 128 2.23 15.26 -17.83
C ALA A 128 1.09 15.47 -18.84
N ARG A 129 1.31 15.07 -20.10
CA ARG A 129 0.25 15.09 -21.12
C ARG A 129 -0.82 14.05 -20.80
N ASP A 130 -0.40 12.83 -20.51
CA ASP A 130 -1.25 11.72 -20.15
C ASP A 130 -0.90 11.26 -18.72
N VAL A 131 -1.88 11.30 -17.82
CA VAL A 131 -1.76 10.84 -16.45
C VAL A 131 -2.57 9.55 -16.29
N LEU A 132 -1.88 8.43 -16.16
CA LEU A 132 -2.49 7.12 -15.89
C LEU A 132 -2.48 6.86 -14.38
N VAL A 133 -3.66 6.70 -13.77
CA VAL A 133 -3.80 6.27 -12.38
C VAL A 133 -4.17 4.80 -12.34
N VAL A 134 -3.38 3.99 -11.63
CA VAL A 134 -3.64 2.58 -11.34
C VAL A 134 -3.80 2.45 -9.84
N ASP A 135 -5.02 2.17 -9.35
CA ASP A 135 -5.33 2.31 -7.94
C ASP A 135 -6.50 1.41 -7.51
N HIS A 136 -6.51 0.95 -6.28
CA HIS A 136 -7.61 0.17 -5.71
C HIS A 136 -8.33 0.85 -4.54
N HIS A 137 -7.95 2.06 -4.19
CA HIS A 137 -8.59 2.79 -3.09
C HIS A 137 -10.04 3.18 -3.41
N ALA A 138 -10.97 2.87 -2.51
CA ALA A 138 -12.37 3.29 -2.65
C ALA A 138 -12.54 4.83 -2.61
N THR A 139 -11.58 5.52 -2.00
CA THR A 139 -11.54 6.99 -1.88
C THR A 139 -10.79 7.64 -3.04
N SER A 140 -10.42 6.90 -4.08
CA SER A 140 -9.69 7.42 -5.23
C SER A 140 -10.45 8.58 -5.89
N THR A 141 -9.76 9.70 -6.04
CA THR A 141 -10.32 10.90 -6.71
C THR A 141 -10.31 10.78 -8.24
N ARG A 142 -9.69 9.72 -8.78
CA ARG A 142 -9.58 9.46 -10.22
C ARG A 142 -9.03 10.67 -10.98
N PHE A 143 -7.96 11.27 -10.47
CA PHE A 143 -7.37 12.52 -10.98
C PHE A 143 -6.61 12.36 -12.31
N GLY A 144 -6.44 11.14 -12.80
CA GLY A 144 -5.78 10.85 -14.07
C GLY A 144 -6.64 11.20 -15.28
N THR A 145 -6.01 11.42 -16.43
CA THR A 145 -6.68 11.44 -17.74
C THR A 145 -7.16 10.04 -18.11
N ILE A 146 -6.48 9.01 -17.59
CA ILE A 146 -6.81 7.57 -17.71
C ILE A 146 -6.82 6.98 -16.29
N ASN A 147 -7.87 6.22 -15.95
CA ASN A 147 -8.03 5.72 -14.58
C ASN A 147 -8.37 4.23 -14.58
N LEU A 148 -7.39 3.40 -14.21
CA LEU A 148 -7.56 1.99 -13.91
C LEU A 148 -7.80 1.84 -12.40
N VAL A 149 -9.03 2.11 -11.98
CA VAL A 149 -9.38 2.13 -10.55
C VAL A 149 -10.47 1.13 -10.25
N ASP A 150 -10.15 0.09 -9.47
CA ASP A 150 -11.11 -0.91 -9.00
C ASP A 150 -11.00 -1.17 -7.49
N PRO A 151 -11.94 -0.63 -6.68
CA PRO A 151 -11.97 -0.86 -5.24
C PRO A 151 -12.26 -2.32 -4.81
N ALA A 152 -12.59 -3.21 -5.75
CA ALA A 152 -12.74 -4.63 -5.45
C ALA A 152 -11.43 -5.43 -5.65
N ALA A 153 -10.43 -4.84 -6.28
CA ALA A 153 -9.11 -5.44 -6.33
C ALA A 153 -8.49 -5.45 -4.93
N ALA A 154 -7.86 -6.54 -4.55
CA ALA A 154 -7.24 -6.68 -3.24
C ALA A 154 -5.93 -5.86 -3.12
N SER A 155 -5.38 -5.41 -4.24
CA SER A 155 -4.16 -4.61 -4.33
C SER A 155 -4.06 -3.92 -5.69
N THR A 156 -3.29 -2.85 -5.78
CA THR A 156 -2.94 -2.18 -7.05
C THR A 156 -2.10 -3.10 -7.94
N THR A 157 -1.29 -3.98 -7.35
CA THR A 157 -0.53 -4.98 -8.12
C THR A 157 -1.41 -5.96 -8.88
N MET A 158 -2.66 -6.22 -8.48
CA MET A 158 -3.60 -7.00 -9.28
C MET A 158 -3.94 -6.30 -10.61
N LEU A 159 -4.20 -4.99 -10.57
CA LEU A 159 -4.47 -4.19 -11.77
C LEU A 159 -3.21 -4.03 -12.62
N THR A 160 -2.06 -3.90 -11.98
CA THR A 160 -0.77 -3.83 -12.66
C THR A 160 -0.44 -5.13 -13.39
N ALA A 161 -0.74 -6.29 -12.79
CA ALA A 161 -0.56 -7.59 -13.44
C ALA A 161 -1.42 -7.71 -14.72
N GLU A 162 -2.68 -7.27 -14.66
CA GLU A 162 -3.57 -7.20 -15.82
C GLU A 162 -3.03 -6.22 -16.89
N LEU A 163 -2.51 -5.05 -16.48
CA LEU A 163 -1.90 -4.09 -17.40
C LEU A 163 -0.69 -4.69 -18.12
N ILE A 164 0.19 -5.40 -17.40
CA ILE A 164 1.37 -6.07 -17.99
C ILE A 164 0.95 -7.18 -18.94
N ASP A 165 -0.06 -7.98 -18.60
CA ASP A 165 -0.63 -9.00 -19.50
C ASP A 165 -1.12 -8.36 -20.82
N ARG A 166 -1.82 -7.23 -20.73
CA ARG A 166 -2.35 -6.48 -21.88
C ARG A 166 -1.27 -5.80 -22.72
N LEU A 167 -0.14 -5.44 -22.11
CA LEU A 167 1.05 -4.97 -22.83
C LEU A 167 1.75 -6.11 -23.60
N GLY A 168 1.35 -7.37 -23.38
CA GLY A 168 1.93 -8.54 -24.04
C GLY A 168 3.35 -8.88 -23.57
N VAL A 169 3.75 -8.41 -22.37
CA VAL A 169 5.07 -8.63 -21.79
C VAL A 169 5.06 -9.90 -20.94
N PRO A 170 5.92 -10.91 -21.24
CA PRO A 170 6.04 -12.09 -20.39
C PRO A 170 6.54 -11.74 -18.98
N TRP A 171 5.98 -12.39 -17.96
CA TRP A 171 6.44 -12.19 -16.60
C TRP A 171 7.78 -12.88 -16.36
N THR A 172 8.78 -12.09 -15.97
CA THR A 172 10.03 -12.62 -15.42
C THR A 172 9.83 -12.91 -13.92
N ALA A 173 10.75 -13.65 -13.31
CA ALA A 173 10.75 -13.86 -11.86
C ALA A 173 10.83 -12.53 -11.09
N ASP A 174 11.52 -11.52 -11.61
CA ASP A 174 11.64 -10.20 -11.02
C ASP A 174 10.30 -9.45 -11.03
N ILE A 175 9.64 -9.35 -12.19
CA ILE A 175 8.28 -8.76 -12.32
C ILE A 175 7.32 -9.47 -11.38
N ALA A 176 7.34 -10.81 -11.38
CA ALA A 176 6.46 -11.61 -10.54
C ALA A 176 6.74 -11.41 -9.04
N THR A 177 8.01 -11.24 -8.64
CA THR A 177 8.39 -10.96 -7.24
C THR A 177 7.83 -9.63 -6.77
N ASP A 178 7.94 -8.59 -7.57
CA ASP A 178 7.43 -7.26 -7.24
C ASP A 178 5.89 -7.27 -7.13
N LEU A 179 5.19 -7.88 -8.10
CA LEU A 179 3.73 -8.06 -8.06
C LEU A 179 3.28 -8.90 -6.85
N TYR A 180 4.00 -9.98 -6.54
CA TYR A 180 3.67 -10.84 -5.40
C TYR A 180 3.86 -10.09 -4.07
N THR A 181 4.90 -9.27 -3.98
CA THR A 181 5.16 -8.47 -2.79
C THR A 181 3.99 -7.54 -2.48
N GLY A 182 3.51 -6.78 -3.46
CA GLY A 182 2.33 -5.92 -3.25
C GLY A 182 1.07 -6.73 -2.91
N LEU A 183 0.82 -7.82 -3.61
CA LEU A 183 -0.32 -8.67 -3.32
C LEU A 183 -0.33 -9.19 -1.88
N VAL A 184 0.82 -9.65 -1.36
CA VAL A 184 0.86 -10.22 0.00
C VAL A 184 0.90 -9.16 1.09
N THR A 185 1.45 -7.98 0.84
CA THR A 185 1.41 -6.87 1.82
C THR A 185 -0.02 -6.37 1.99
N ASP A 186 -0.74 -6.10 0.90
CA ASP A 186 -2.09 -5.54 0.94
C ASP A 186 -3.18 -6.53 1.37
N THR A 187 -2.96 -7.81 1.12
CA THR A 187 -3.84 -8.86 1.65
C THR A 187 -3.49 -9.28 3.07
N GLY A 188 -2.44 -8.69 3.67
CA GLY A 188 -1.91 -9.11 4.96
C GLY A 188 -1.55 -10.60 4.98
N SER A 189 -0.88 -11.08 3.93
CA SER A 189 -0.63 -12.50 3.72
C SER A 189 -1.92 -13.33 3.61
N PHE A 190 -2.87 -12.83 2.82
CA PHE A 190 -4.19 -13.43 2.56
C PHE A 190 -5.12 -13.53 3.78
N LYS A 191 -4.87 -12.75 4.84
CA LYS A 191 -5.69 -12.72 6.07
C LYS A 191 -6.81 -11.68 6.03
N TYR A 192 -6.70 -10.66 5.17
CA TYR A 192 -7.65 -9.55 5.17
C TYR A 192 -8.88 -9.86 4.31
N GLN A 193 -9.99 -9.21 4.65
CA GLN A 193 -11.28 -9.41 4.01
C GLN A 193 -11.28 -9.09 2.50
N ALA A 194 -10.40 -8.21 2.04
CA ALA A 194 -10.22 -7.88 0.63
C ALA A 194 -9.66 -9.06 -0.19
N THR A 195 -9.11 -10.10 0.46
CA THR A 195 -8.60 -11.28 -0.22
C THR A 195 -9.72 -12.01 -0.95
N SER A 196 -9.66 -12.02 -2.27
CA SER A 196 -10.64 -12.65 -3.15
C SER A 196 -10.08 -13.95 -3.76
N PRO A 197 -10.94 -14.82 -4.34
CA PRO A 197 -10.46 -15.95 -5.14
C PRO A 197 -9.50 -15.53 -6.25
N ALA A 198 -9.73 -14.37 -6.89
CA ALA A 198 -8.85 -13.81 -7.92
C ALA A 198 -7.44 -13.50 -7.38
N ALA A 199 -7.32 -13.02 -6.13
CA ALA A 199 -6.01 -12.81 -5.47
C ALA A 199 -5.23 -14.12 -5.33
N HIS A 200 -5.89 -15.21 -4.95
CA HIS A 200 -5.24 -16.55 -4.88
C HIS A 200 -4.86 -17.11 -6.26
N VAL A 201 -5.69 -16.89 -7.27
CA VAL A 201 -5.37 -17.28 -8.66
C VAL A 201 -4.14 -16.50 -9.15
N LEU A 202 -4.09 -15.19 -8.91
CA LEU A 202 -2.92 -14.38 -9.23
C LEU A 202 -1.68 -14.88 -8.48
N ALA A 203 -1.78 -15.15 -7.18
CA ALA A 203 -0.68 -15.69 -6.39
C ALA A 203 -0.14 -17.00 -7.00
N ALA A 204 -1.01 -17.93 -7.40
CA ALA A 204 -0.61 -19.18 -8.05
C ALA A 204 0.14 -18.93 -9.37
N ARG A 205 -0.33 -17.97 -10.19
CA ARG A 205 0.36 -17.58 -11.45
C ARG A 205 1.74 -16.98 -11.17
N LEU A 206 1.86 -16.12 -10.16
CA LEU A 206 3.13 -15.50 -9.75
C LEU A 206 4.13 -16.54 -9.24
N LEU A 207 3.67 -17.51 -8.44
CA LEU A 207 4.50 -18.64 -8.01
C LEU A 207 5.00 -19.47 -9.20
N ALA A 208 4.14 -19.74 -10.19
CA ALA A 208 4.50 -20.44 -11.41
C ALA A 208 5.53 -19.66 -12.27
N ALA A 209 5.55 -18.32 -12.17
CA ALA A 209 6.56 -17.46 -12.79
C ALA A 209 7.90 -17.43 -12.06
N GLY A 210 8.04 -18.13 -10.92
CA GLY A 210 9.34 -18.33 -10.24
C GLY A 210 9.52 -17.58 -8.93
N VAL A 211 8.44 -17.00 -8.38
CA VAL A 211 8.50 -16.27 -7.09
C VAL A 211 8.99 -17.16 -5.95
N GLN A 212 9.96 -16.66 -5.22
CA GLN A 212 10.50 -17.30 -4.01
C GLN A 212 9.74 -16.82 -2.77
N HIS A 213 8.47 -17.24 -2.62
CA HIS A 213 7.55 -16.73 -1.61
C HIS A 213 8.09 -16.83 -0.17
N ALA A 214 8.84 -17.90 0.15
CA ALA A 214 9.43 -18.07 1.48
C ALA A 214 10.53 -17.04 1.76
N HIS A 215 11.28 -16.60 0.72
CA HIS A 215 12.22 -15.51 0.85
C HIS A 215 11.51 -14.18 1.12
N ILE A 216 10.45 -13.90 0.35
CA ILE A 216 9.63 -12.68 0.52
C ILE A 216 9.03 -12.64 1.93
N ALA A 217 8.36 -13.72 2.37
CA ALA A 217 7.76 -13.81 3.69
C ALA A 217 8.78 -13.54 4.81
N ARG A 218 9.97 -14.14 4.70
CA ARG A 218 11.06 -13.90 5.65
C ARG A 218 11.49 -12.45 5.67
N ARG A 219 11.64 -11.80 4.51
CA ARG A 219 12.06 -10.40 4.41
C ARG A 219 11.01 -9.45 4.98
N LEU A 220 9.74 -9.71 4.74
CA LEU A 220 8.65 -8.83 5.15
C LEU A 220 8.29 -8.98 6.64
N TRP A 221 8.31 -10.21 7.17
CA TRP A 221 7.71 -10.47 8.50
C TRP A 221 8.61 -11.19 9.50
N ASP A 222 9.64 -11.92 9.04
CA ASP A 222 10.45 -12.78 9.91
C ASP A 222 11.89 -12.27 10.04
N THR A 223 12.17 -11.01 9.69
CA THR A 223 13.51 -10.43 9.78
C THR A 223 13.46 -9.06 10.43
N HIS A 224 13.84 -9.00 11.70
CA HIS A 224 13.93 -7.77 12.47
C HIS A 224 15.30 -7.67 13.16
N ALA A 225 15.77 -6.46 13.41
CA ALA A 225 16.93 -6.23 14.27
C ALA A 225 16.63 -6.76 15.68
N PHE A 226 17.65 -7.26 16.39
CA PHE A 226 17.45 -7.80 17.73
C PHE A 226 16.88 -6.75 18.71
N GLY A 227 17.26 -5.46 18.54
CA GLY A 227 16.71 -4.35 19.30
C GLY A 227 15.20 -4.20 19.16
N TYR A 228 14.63 -4.57 17.98
CA TYR A 228 13.18 -4.57 17.77
C TYR A 228 12.45 -5.52 18.72
N LEU A 229 13.01 -6.70 19.00
CA LEU A 229 12.36 -7.67 19.90
C LEU A 229 12.28 -7.14 21.33
N HIS A 230 13.31 -6.43 21.81
CA HIS A 230 13.26 -5.78 23.12
C HIS A 230 12.25 -4.63 23.13
N LEU A 231 12.30 -3.75 22.14
CA LEU A 231 11.38 -2.62 22.01
C LEU A 231 9.93 -3.10 21.90
N LEU A 232 9.65 -4.17 21.13
CA LEU A 232 8.33 -4.80 21.06
C LEU A 232 7.89 -5.27 22.45
N GLY A 233 8.75 -5.94 23.21
CA GLY A 233 8.45 -6.37 24.58
C GLY A 233 8.10 -5.18 25.50
N ASP A 234 8.84 -4.08 25.44
CA ASP A 234 8.58 -2.87 26.17
C ASP A 234 7.24 -2.23 25.76
N ALA A 235 6.97 -2.11 24.47
CA ALA A 235 5.73 -1.56 23.96
C ALA A 235 4.51 -2.42 24.36
N LEU A 236 4.62 -3.74 24.30
CA LEU A 236 3.54 -4.64 24.72
C LEU A 236 3.30 -4.61 26.23
N SER A 237 4.36 -4.48 27.05
CA SER A 237 4.23 -4.41 28.52
C SER A 237 3.48 -3.18 29.01
N ARG A 238 3.50 -2.07 28.25
CA ARG A 238 2.78 -0.83 28.54
C ARG A 238 1.46 -0.70 27.79
N ALA A 239 1.09 -1.69 26.96
CA ALA A 239 -0.18 -1.66 26.23
C ALA A 239 -1.38 -1.55 27.18
N ARG A 240 -2.37 -0.77 26.76
CA ARG A 240 -3.59 -0.53 27.53
C ARG A 240 -4.79 -0.96 26.72
N LEU A 241 -5.69 -1.70 27.37
CA LEU A 241 -7.01 -2.03 26.83
C LEU A 241 -8.03 -1.14 27.54
N GLU A 242 -8.78 -0.33 26.80
CA GLU A 242 -9.64 0.69 27.35
C GLU A 242 -11.05 0.66 26.76
N GLY A 243 -11.99 0.94 27.65
CA GLY A 243 -13.36 1.36 27.34
C GLY A 243 -14.30 0.31 26.79
N PRO A 244 -15.57 0.70 26.64
CA PRO A 244 -16.59 -0.12 26.00
C PRO A 244 -16.31 -0.36 24.51
N ASP A 245 -15.44 0.47 23.91
CA ASP A 245 -15.10 0.42 22.49
C ASP A 245 -14.05 -0.66 22.18
N ALA A 246 -13.60 -1.40 23.20
CA ALA A 246 -12.60 -2.46 23.06
C ALA A 246 -11.38 -1.99 22.24
N LEU A 247 -10.75 -0.88 22.66
CA LEU A 247 -9.58 -0.28 22.01
C LEU A 247 -8.32 -0.65 22.77
N VAL A 248 -7.35 -1.27 22.09
CA VAL A 248 -6.01 -1.53 22.60
C VAL A 248 -5.03 -0.54 22.02
N TRP A 249 -4.18 0.05 22.86
CA TRP A 249 -3.18 0.99 22.37
C TRP A 249 -1.86 0.92 23.13
N THR A 250 -0.80 1.34 22.47
CA THR A 250 0.53 1.49 23.04
C THR A 250 1.29 2.61 22.34
N TRP A 251 2.50 2.90 22.82
CA TRP A 251 3.37 3.89 22.18
C TRP A 251 4.83 3.45 22.17
N VAL A 252 5.59 4.06 21.29
CA VAL A 252 7.03 4.00 21.18
C VAL A 252 7.53 5.44 21.14
N ASP A 253 8.27 5.86 22.13
CA ASP A 253 8.86 7.19 22.17
C ASP A 253 10.29 7.21 21.60
N ARG A 254 10.83 8.41 21.46
CA ARG A 254 12.17 8.62 20.93
C ARG A 254 13.25 7.87 21.71
N SER A 255 13.13 7.80 23.03
CA SER A 255 14.12 7.12 23.87
C SER A 255 14.09 5.60 23.69
N ASP A 256 12.91 5.03 23.34
CA ASP A 256 12.78 3.62 23.00
C ASP A 256 13.55 3.31 21.70
N LEU A 257 13.35 4.14 20.66
CA LEU A 257 14.01 4.01 19.37
C LEU A 257 15.54 4.11 19.52
N GLU A 258 16.01 5.11 20.26
CA GLU A 258 17.46 5.33 20.51
C GLU A 258 18.09 4.14 21.26
N ARG A 259 17.42 3.59 22.28
CA ARG A 259 17.90 2.40 23.00
C ARG A 259 17.97 1.17 22.12
N ALA A 260 16.99 1.01 21.21
CA ALA A 260 16.93 -0.12 20.29
C ALA A 260 17.85 0.04 19.06
N GLY A 261 18.32 1.25 18.78
CA GLY A 261 19.10 1.58 17.59
C GLY A 261 18.27 1.48 16.31
N LEU A 262 16.99 1.92 16.36
CA LEU A 262 16.03 1.79 15.27
C LEU A 262 15.49 3.16 14.84
N ASP A 263 15.08 3.24 13.60
CA ASP A 263 14.27 4.34 13.06
C ASP A 263 12.77 4.06 13.23
N VAL A 264 11.93 5.10 13.15
CA VAL A 264 10.49 5.02 13.38
C VAL A 264 9.77 4.13 12.35
N GLU A 265 10.31 4.01 11.14
CA GLU A 265 9.81 3.12 10.08
C GLU A 265 9.98 1.63 10.44
N GLU A 266 11.03 1.27 11.17
CA GLU A 266 11.33 -0.12 11.52
C GLU A 266 10.39 -0.69 12.60
N VAL A 267 9.64 0.18 13.30
CA VAL A 267 8.69 -0.22 14.34
C VAL A 267 7.23 -0.21 13.88
N GLU A 268 6.96 0.02 12.59
CA GLU A 268 5.61 -0.07 12.01
C GLU A 268 4.93 -1.43 12.29
N PRO A 269 5.62 -2.58 12.22
CA PRO A 269 4.99 -3.89 12.45
C PRO A 269 4.43 -4.11 13.87
N ILE A 270 4.73 -3.26 14.85
CA ILE A 270 4.17 -3.38 16.21
C ILE A 270 2.65 -3.38 16.20
N ILE A 271 2.02 -2.59 15.32
CA ILE A 271 0.56 -2.53 15.21
C ILE A 271 -0.06 -3.90 14.87
N ASP A 272 0.64 -4.71 14.07
CA ASP A 272 0.15 -6.04 13.67
C ASP A 272 0.19 -7.05 14.80
N VAL A 273 1.03 -6.82 15.82
CA VAL A 273 1.03 -7.62 17.05
C VAL A 273 -0.06 -7.09 18.00
N VAL A 274 -0.13 -5.79 18.24
CA VAL A 274 -1.08 -5.15 19.15
C VAL A 274 -2.53 -5.46 18.77
N ARG A 275 -2.86 -5.44 17.45
CA ARG A 275 -4.21 -5.76 16.95
C ARG A 275 -4.67 -7.19 17.20
N THR A 276 -3.79 -8.09 17.62
CA THR A 276 -4.15 -9.50 17.87
C THR A 276 -4.86 -9.70 19.21
N ALA A 277 -4.90 -8.70 20.11
CA ALA A 277 -5.64 -8.79 21.36
C ALA A 277 -7.10 -9.17 21.09
N GLU A 278 -7.55 -10.31 21.66
CA GLU A 278 -8.87 -10.89 21.37
C GLU A 278 -10.00 -9.91 21.72
N GLU A 279 -9.84 -9.22 22.84
CA GLU A 279 -10.82 -8.30 23.41
C GLU A 279 -10.93 -6.97 22.66
N ALA A 280 -9.94 -6.65 21.81
CA ALA A 280 -9.89 -5.37 21.11
C ALA A 280 -10.52 -5.45 19.71
N GLU A 281 -11.40 -4.52 19.39
CA GLU A 281 -11.88 -4.26 18.03
C GLU A 281 -10.94 -3.32 17.28
N VAL A 282 -10.39 -2.33 17.98
CA VAL A 282 -9.50 -1.32 17.41
C VAL A 282 -8.14 -1.37 18.09
N ALA A 283 -7.07 -1.31 17.31
CA ALA A 283 -5.70 -1.17 17.80
C ALA A 283 -5.10 0.16 17.35
N VAL A 284 -4.33 0.80 18.25
CA VAL A 284 -3.62 2.06 17.98
C VAL A 284 -2.18 1.96 18.47
N VAL A 285 -1.23 2.37 17.64
CA VAL A 285 0.18 2.52 18.03
C VAL A 285 0.64 3.93 17.70
N CYS A 286 1.08 4.68 18.72
CA CYS A 286 1.66 6.00 18.56
C CYS A 286 3.19 5.89 18.55
N LYS A 287 3.85 6.38 17.50
CA LYS A 287 5.31 6.31 17.31
C LYS A 287 5.87 7.70 17.17
N GLN A 288 6.80 8.08 18.04
CA GLN A 288 7.37 9.43 18.04
C GLN A 288 8.43 9.59 16.95
N ASP A 289 8.21 10.57 16.06
CA ASP A 289 9.15 10.93 15.01
C ASP A 289 10.26 11.87 15.53
N ALA A 290 11.26 12.09 14.69
CA ALA A 290 12.43 12.93 14.99
C ALA A 290 12.08 14.41 15.27
N ASP A 291 11.01 14.91 14.66
CA ASP A 291 10.50 16.27 14.82
C ASP A 291 9.63 16.46 16.07
N GLY A 292 9.41 15.39 16.84
CA GLY A 292 8.58 15.38 18.04
C GLY A 292 7.10 15.10 17.78
N SER A 293 6.67 14.98 16.53
CA SER A 293 5.33 14.54 16.18
C SER A 293 5.13 13.04 16.48
N TRP A 294 3.88 12.60 16.48
CA TRP A 294 3.49 11.22 16.69
C TRP A 294 2.82 10.68 15.44
N ARG A 295 3.46 9.71 14.79
CA ARG A 295 2.83 8.92 13.73
C ARG A 295 1.91 7.89 14.39
N VAL A 296 0.64 7.93 14.05
CA VAL A 296 -0.38 7.07 14.64
C VAL A 296 -0.83 6.07 13.60
N SER A 297 -0.65 4.78 13.90
CA SER A 297 -1.19 3.69 13.09
C SER A 297 -2.39 3.09 13.76
N THR A 298 -3.46 2.86 13.01
CA THR A 298 -4.71 2.30 13.49
C THR A 298 -5.12 1.07 12.68
N ARG A 299 -5.72 0.09 13.35
CA ARG A 299 -6.30 -1.11 12.71
C ARG A 299 -7.64 -1.42 13.32
N SER A 300 -8.58 -1.91 12.52
CA SER A 300 -9.88 -2.43 12.97
C SER A 300 -10.03 -3.90 12.58
N LYS A 301 -10.75 -4.68 13.39
CA LYS A 301 -11.08 -6.08 13.08
C LYS A 301 -12.32 -6.22 12.17
N GLY A 302 -12.98 -5.13 11.80
CA GLY A 302 -14.04 -5.14 10.80
C GLY A 302 -15.25 -4.27 11.10
N ARG A 303 -15.59 -4.07 12.36
CA ARG A 303 -16.81 -3.33 12.75
C ARG A 303 -16.65 -1.82 12.66
N VAL A 304 -15.46 -1.30 12.96
CA VAL A 304 -15.21 0.14 13.10
C VAL A 304 -14.48 0.67 11.86
N ASP A 305 -14.91 1.82 11.35
CA ASP A 305 -14.24 2.54 10.28
C ASP A 305 -13.17 3.48 10.85
N VAL A 306 -11.94 2.98 10.92
CA VAL A 306 -10.80 3.78 11.39
C VAL A 306 -10.30 4.77 10.31
N GLY A 307 -10.58 4.50 9.04
CA GLY A 307 -10.22 5.37 7.92
C GLY A 307 -10.89 6.73 8.01
N SER A 308 -12.22 6.75 8.19
CA SER A 308 -12.99 7.98 8.36
C SER A 308 -12.58 8.77 9.60
N ALA A 309 -12.27 8.08 10.72
CA ALA A 309 -11.79 8.75 11.93
C ALA A 309 -10.41 9.39 11.71
N CYS A 310 -9.48 8.68 11.07
CA CYS A 310 -8.16 9.22 10.75
C CYS A 310 -8.26 10.40 9.78
N GLN A 311 -9.15 10.36 8.79
CA GLN A 311 -9.37 11.47 7.85
C GLN A 311 -9.82 12.75 8.56
N ARG A 312 -10.71 12.66 9.56
CA ARG A 312 -11.13 13.81 10.37
C ARG A 312 -9.98 14.41 11.21
N LEU A 313 -8.97 13.60 11.50
CA LEU A 313 -7.76 14.03 12.21
C LEU A 313 -6.63 14.47 11.26
N GLY A 314 -6.94 14.65 9.96
CA GLY A 314 -5.98 15.12 8.97
C GLY A 314 -5.09 14.01 8.39
N GLY A 315 -5.44 12.74 8.61
CA GLY A 315 -4.79 11.58 8.05
C GLY A 315 -5.60 10.90 6.95
N GLY A 316 -5.52 9.57 6.87
CA GLY A 316 -6.27 8.78 5.89
C GLY A 316 -5.86 7.32 5.88
N GLY A 317 -6.37 6.57 4.90
CA GLY A 317 -6.12 5.15 4.72
C GLY A 317 -7.39 4.39 4.34
N HIS A 318 -7.31 3.07 4.50
CA HIS A 318 -8.44 2.19 4.28
C HIS A 318 -9.38 2.14 5.49
N ARG A 319 -10.61 1.69 5.28
CA ARG A 319 -11.62 1.53 6.31
C ARG A 319 -11.11 0.78 7.55
N LEU A 320 -10.26 -0.23 7.37
CA LEU A 320 -9.76 -1.11 8.44
C LEU A 320 -8.30 -0.87 8.82
N ALA A 321 -7.58 -0.01 8.08
CA ALA A 321 -6.16 0.28 8.30
C ALA A 321 -5.88 1.72 7.87
N ALA A 322 -5.56 2.59 8.82
CA ALA A 322 -5.37 4.01 8.56
C ALA A 322 -4.36 4.60 9.54
N GLY A 323 -3.99 5.85 9.31
CA GLY A 323 -3.09 6.58 10.19
C GLY A 323 -3.22 8.08 10.06
N PHE A 324 -2.67 8.79 11.03
CA PHE A 324 -2.60 10.25 11.05
C PHE A 324 -1.36 10.70 11.84
N THR A 325 -1.05 11.99 11.74
CA THR A 325 0.02 12.60 12.54
C THR A 325 -0.58 13.47 13.64
N SER A 326 -0.05 13.37 14.86
CA SER A 326 -0.46 14.17 16.01
C SER A 326 0.73 14.91 16.61
N TRP A 327 0.46 16.09 17.15
CA TRP A 327 1.45 16.92 17.86
C TRP A 327 1.25 16.92 19.38
N THR A 328 0.30 16.12 19.87
CA THR A 328 0.01 15.93 21.30
C THR A 328 0.52 14.57 21.76
N GLY A 329 0.68 14.40 23.07
CA GLY A 329 1.14 13.12 23.64
C GLY A 329 0.18 11.95 23.37
N PRO A 330 0.65 10.70 23.57
CA PRO A 330 -0.11 9.50 23.20
C PRO A 330 -1.51 9.41 23.83
N GLU A 331 -1.62 9.73 25.12
CA GLU A 331 -2.88 9.69 25.85
C GLU A 331 -3.93 10.66 25.26
N GLU A 332 -3.53 11.89 24.98
CA GLU A 332 -4.41 12.92 24.40
C GLU A 332 -4.75 12.55 22.96
N THR A 333 -3.78 12.06 22.20
CA THR A 333 -3.95 11.62 20.81
C THR A 333 -4.97 10.48 20.71
N VAL A 334 -4.86 9.46 21.56
CA VAL A 334 -5.82 8.35 21.61
C VAL A 334 -7.20 8.85 22.08
N GLY A 335 -7.24 9.79 23.04
CA GLY A 335 -8.47 10.42 23.48
C GLY A 335 -9.22 11.14 22.35
N ARG A 336 -8.51 11.92 21.53
CA ARG A 336 -9.07 12.59 20.35
C ARG A 336 -9.56 11.60 19.30
N PHE A 337 -8.78 10.56 19.01
CA PHE A 337 -9.18 9.51 18.07
C PHE A 337 -10.46 8.79 18.52
N ARG A 338 -10.59 8.47 19.82
CA ARG A 338 -11.81 7.87 20.39
C ARG A 338 -13.02 8.80 20.28
N ALA A 339 -12.82 10.10 20.45
CA ALA A 339 -13.90 11.07 20.28
C ALA A 339 -14.45 11.08 18.84
N GLU A 340 -13.57 10.98 17.84
CA GLU A 340 -13.99 10.88 16.43
C GLU A 340 -14.72 9.56 16.14
N LEU A 341 -14.25 8.43 16.70
CA LEU A 341 -14.96 7.15 16.56
C LEU A 341 -16.37 7.22 17.15
N ALA A 342 -16.52 7.82 18.33
CA ALA A 342 -17.82 7.99 18.98
C ALA A 342 -18.75 8.92 18.16
N ALA A 343 -18.22 10.00 17.58
CA ALA A 343 -18.96 10.90 16.71
C ALA A 343 -19.49 10.17 15.47
N LEU A 344 -18.63 9.39 14.79
CA LEU A 344 -19.01 8.59 13.64
C LEU A 344 -20.09 7.55 13.96
N ALA A 345 -19.98 6.87 15.12
CA ALA A 345 -20.98 5.91 15.57
C ALA A 345 -22.35 6.59 15.84
N SER A 346 -22.33 7.79 16.41
CA SER A 346 -23.54 8.57 16.68
C SER A 346 -24.21 9.03 15.38
N GLU A 347 -23.44 9.47 14.39
CA GLU A 347 -23.96 9.89 13.08
C GLU A 347 -24.58 8.71 12.32
N ALA A 348 -23.97 7.52 12.39
CA ALA A 348 -24.51 6.31 11.78
C ALA A 348 -25.83 5.86 12.42
N GLY A 349 -25.93 5.92 13.75
CA GLY A 349 -27.16 5.58 14.49
C GLY A 349 -28.30 6.61 14.37
N MET A 350 -28.02 7.81 13.86
CA MET A 350 -29.04 8.82 13.54
C MET A 350 -29.58 8.70 12.10
N SER A 351 -28.97 7.84 11.28
CA SER A 351 -29.33 7.63 9.86
C SER A 351 -30.21 6.38 9.63
N GLU A 352 -30.49 5.60 10.69
CA GLU A 352 -31.46 4.48 10.72
C GLU A 352 -32.81 4.94 11.32
#